data_d3a0391d60de0d1653da2174239389f6
#
_entry.id   d3a0391d60de0d1653da2174239389f6
#
_cell.length_a   1.000
_cell.length_b   1.000
_cell.length_c   1.000
_cell.angle_alpha   90.00
_cell.angle_beta   90.00
_cell.angle_gamma   90.00
#
_symmetry.space_group_name_H-M   'P 1'
#
loop_
_entity.id
_entity.type
_entity.pdbx_description
1 polymer ?
#
loop_
_entity_poly.entity_id
_entity_poly.type
_entity_poly.pdbx_seq_one_letter_code
_entity_poly.pdbx_strand_id
1 'polypeptide(L)'
;VRTLTMKFGGTSVGNAHAVSQAADIALDCSQEWERVVVVVSAASGVTDSLTQGALTAASGDGQTYLDIEADLRARHYAVVRELVSSPGGSASLLAMVDEHLAELAAFCRSIHVLGEVTPRAMDTIVSVGERMNAGILAALLRQRGKKSQAVDATQLIVTDTAFQKAVPLMDSTRTRVAERLVPMLADGIVPVVTGFIGA
;
A
#
# COMPACT_ATOMS: atom_id res chain seq x y z
N VAL A 1 -5.21 -11.71 -25.47
CA VAL A 1 -5.04 -11.78 -24.02
C VAL A 1 -5.82 -10.66 -23.37
N ARG A 2 -6.87 -10.98 -22.57
CA ARG A 2 -7.69 -9.99 -21.88
C ARG A 2 -7.13 -9.74 -20.47
N THR A 3 -6.95 -8.47 -20.12
CA THR A 3 -6.49 -8.07 -18.79
C THR A 3 -7.59 -7.28 -18.08
N LEU A 4 -7.93 -7.67 -16.87
CA LEU A 4 -8.78 -6.92 -15.97
C LEU A 4 -7.91 -6.16 -14.96
N THR A 5 -8.14 -4.84 -14.84
CA THR A 5 -7.59 -4.06 -13.74
C THR A 5 -8.73 -3.63 -12.85
N MET A 6 -8.67 -3.97 -11.56
CA MET A 6 -9.67 -3.59 -10.57
C MET A 6 -9.05 -2.75 -9.47
N LYS A 7 -9.80 -1.76 -8.96
CA LYS A 7 -9.36 -0.90 -7.86
C LYS A 7 -10.28 -1.05 -6.66
N PHE A 8 -9.68 -1.30 -5.49
CA PHE A 8 -10.36 -1.29 -4.20
C PHE A 8 -10.00 0.00 -3.44
N GLY A 9 -11.02 0.80 -3.12
CA GLY A 9 -10.87 2.01 -2.32
C GLY A 9 -10.72 1.71 -0.83
N GLY A 10 -10.43 2.71 -0.02
CA GLY A 10 -10.13 2.57 1.40
C GLY A 10 -11.20 1.85 2.22
N THR A 11 -12.47 2.05 1.92
CA THR A 11 -13.58 1.33 2.57
C THR A 11 -13.63 -0.16 2.20
N SER A 12 -13.22 -0.48 0.97
CA SER A 12 -13.18 -1.86 0.47
C SER A 12 -11.97 -2.66 0.97
N VAL A 13 -11.06 -2.04 1.70
CA VAL A 13 -9.87 -2.65 2.33
C VAL A 13 -9.63 -2.11 3.74
N GLY A 14 -10.70 -1.61 4.39
CA GLY A 14 -10.64 -0.89 5.67
C GLY A 14 -10.54 -1.79 6.91
N ASN A 15 -10.88 -3.06 6.80
CA ASN A 15 -10.83 -4.05 7.87
C ASN A 15 -10.64 -5.47 7.30
N ALA A 16 -10.49 -6.46 8.17
CA ALA A 16 -10.24 -7.84 7.77
C ALA A 16 -11.34 -8.41 6.86
N HIS A 17 -12.62 -8.18 7.21
CA HIS A 17 -13.74 -8.63 6.40
C HIS A 17 -13.71 -8.04 4.98
N ALA A 18 -13.49 -6.74 4.85
CA ALA A 18 -13.40 -6.05 3.56
C ALA A 18 -12.21 -6.53 2.73
N VAL A 19 -11.04 -6.72 3.35
CA VAL A 19 -9.84 -7.27 2.68
C VAL A 19 -10.10 -8.70 2.22
N SER A 20 -10.81 -9.52 3.04
CA SER A 20 -11.21 -10.88 2.65
C SER A 20 -12.12 -10.87 1.42
N GLN A 21 -13.14 -10.01 1.41
CA GLN A 21 -14.03 -9.85 0.24
C GLN A 21 -13.28 -9.38 -1.01
N ALA A 22 -12.35 -8.43 -0.88
CA ALA A 22 -11.53 -7.99 -1.99
C ALA A 22 -10.67 -9.14 -2.58
N ALA A 23 -10.14 -10.01 -1.71
CA ALA A 23 -9.41 -11.19 -2.14
C ALA A 23 -10.32 -12.20 -2.86
N ASP A 24 -11.54 -12.43 -2.36
CA ASP A 24 -12.51 -13.35 -3.01
C ASP A 24 -12.88 -12.84 -4.41
N ILE A 25 -13.19 -11.56 -4.55
CA ILE A 25 -13.47 -10.93 -5.86
C ILE A 25 -12.28 -11.08 -6.81
N ALA A 26 -11.06 -10.85 -6.34
CA ALA A 26 -9.86 -10.98 -7.17
C ALA A 26 -9.62 -12.44 -7.61
N LEU A 27 -9.90 -13.42 -6.74
CA LEU A 27 -9.80 -14.83 -7.05
C LEU A 27 -10.84 -15.25 -8.09
N ASP A 28 -12.11 -14.89 -7.91
CA ASP A 28 -13.19 -15.19 -8.84
C ASP A 28 -12.91 -14.60 -10.22
N CYS A 29 -12.53 -13.32 -10.29
CA CYS A 29 -12.14 -12.69 -11.55
C CYS A 29 -10.92 -13.38 -12.20
N SER A 30 -10.00 -13.94 -11.40
CA SER A 30 -8.83 -14.65 -11.93
C SER A 30 -9.14 -16.03 -12.53
N GLN A 31 -10.38 -16.51 -12.40
CA GLN A 31 -10.88 -17.70 -13.11
C GLN A 31 -11.46 -17.35 -14.48
N GLU A 32 -12.00 -16.14 -14.63
CA GLU A 32 -12.65 -15.67 -15.86
C GLU A 32 -11.72 -14.89 -16.78
N TRP A 33 -10.70 -14.23 -16.22
CA TRP A 33 -9.77 -13.38 -16.94
C TRP A 33 -8.38 -14.01 -17.02
N GLU A 34 -7.77 -13.92 -18.19
CA GLU A 34 -6.42 -14.43 -18.41
C GLU A 34 -5.37 -13.72 -17.54
N ARG A 35 -5.59 -12.42 -17.27
CA ARG A 35 -4.72 -11.58 -16.47
C ARG A 35 -5.54 -10.67 -15.57
N VAL A 36 -5.14 -10.58 -14.31
CA VAL A 36 -5.77 -9.71 -13.32
C VAL A 36 -4.72 -8.85 -12.64
N VAL A 37 -4.98 -7.56 -12.55
CA VAL A 37 -4.21 -6.57 -11.78
C VAL A 37 -5.11 -6.01 -10.70
N VAL A 38 -4.65 -5.99 -9.47
CA VAL A 38 -5.37 -5.39 -8.35
C VAL A 38 -4.67 -4.12 -7.92
N VAL A 39 -5.40 -3.03 -7.76
CA VAL A 39 -4.90 -1.76 -7.21
C VAL A 39 -5.61 -1.49 -5.89
N VAL A 40 -4.86 -1.18 -4.84
CA VAL A 40 -5.41 -0.94 -3.51
C VAL A 40 -5.03 0.41 -2.95
N SER A 41 -5.97 1.04 -2.25
CA SER A 41 -5.72 2.24 -1.45
C SER A 41 -5.29 1.88 -0.02
N ALA A 42 -4.85 2.87 0.74
CA ALA A 42 -4.77 2.76 2.20
C ALA A 42 -6.14 2.40 2.80
N ALA A 43 -6.18 1.77 3.96
CA ALA A 43 -7.41 1.52 4.69
C ALA A 43 -8.08 2.85 5.08
N SER A 44 -9.42 2.83 5.21
CA SER A 44 -10.19 4.03 5.54
C SER A 44 -9.64 4.75 6.78
N GLY A 45 -9.42 6.05 6.67
CA GLY A 45 -8.88 6.92 7.73
C GLY A 45 -7.36 6.85 7.95
N VAL A 46 -6.66 5.89 7.32
CA VAL A 46 -5.19 5.76 7.48
C VAL A 46 -4.46 6.95 6.88
N THR A 47 -4.82 7.38 5.67
CA THR A 47 -4.23 8.55 5.02
C THR A 47 -4.39 9.82 5.85
N ASP A 48 -5.57 10.02 6.46
CA ASP A 48 -5.85 11.17 7.34
C ASP A 48 -4.96 11.12 8.59
N SER A 49 -4.84 9.94 9.23
CA SER A 49 -3.96 9.76 10.39
C SER A 49 -2.49 10.03 10.04
N LEU A 50 -2.00 9.52 8.92
CA LEU A 50 -0.63 9.76 8.45
C LEU A 50 -0.36 11.25 8.20
N THR A 51 -1.31 11.93 7.54
CA THR A 51 -1.25 13.37 7.28
C THR A 51 -1.23 14.16 8.60
N GLN A 52 -2.10 13.81 9.53
CA GLN A 52 -2.15 14.43 10.86
C GLN A 52 -0.82 14.25 11.60
N GLY A 53 -0.25 13.05 11.60
CA GLY A 53 1.04 12.78 12.25
C GLY A 53 2.16 13.67 11.72
N ALA A 54 2.23 13.86 10.39
CA ALA A 54 3.24 14.74 9.79
C ALA A 54 3.02 16.23 10.14
N LEU A 55 1.76 16.71 10.09
CA LEU A 55 1.43 18.10 10.36
C LEU A 55 1.63 18.47 11.82
N THR A 56 1.23 17.60 12.76
CA THR A 56 1.44 17.84 14.20
C THR A 56 2.91 17.78 14.56
N ALA A 57 3.69 16.86 13.98
CA ALA A 57 5.14 16.86 14.13
C ALA A 57 5.77 18.17 13.67
N ALA A 58 5.36 18.71 12.52
CA ALA A 58 5.85 20.01 12.01
C ALA A 58 5.48 21.19 12.92
N SER A 59 4.37 21.11 13.66
CA SER A 59 3.96 22.12 14.64
C SER A 59 4.66 22.03 16.01
N GLY A 60 5.59 21.07 16.16
CA GLY A 60 6.35 20.89 17.40
C GLY A 60 5.76 19.85 18.37
N ASP A 61 4.69 19.14 17.98
CA ASP A 61 4.14 18.05 18.79
C ASP A 61 4.94 16.76 18.54
N GLY A 62 5.72 16.36 19.55
CA GLY A 62 6.54 15.15 19.50
C GLY A 62 5.82 13.87 19.93
N GLN A 63 4.55 13.94 20.37
CA GLN A 63 3.82 12.79 20.91
C GLN A 63 2.77 12.25 19.94
N THR A 64 1.98 13.10 19.31
CA THR A 64 0.82 12.68 18.48
C THR A 64 1.19 11.69 17.39
N TYR A 65 2.32 11.86 16.70
CA TYR A 65 2.71 10.90 15.66
C TYR A 65 3.10 9.52 16.21
N LEU A 66 3.58 9.44 17.45
CA LEU A 66 3.87 8.16 18.13
C LEU A 66 2.57 7.44 18.51
N ASP A 67 1.56 8.18 18.96
CA ASP A 67 0.25 7.63 19.28
C ASP A 67 -0.45 7.13 18.00
N ILE A 68 -0.34 7.86 16.90
CA ILE A 68 -0.82 7.44 15.57
C ILE A 68 -0.09 6.18 15.09
N GLU A 69 1.21 6.12 15.23
CA GLU A 69 2.00 4.94 14.88
C GLU A 69 1.52 3.70 15.65
N ALA A 70 1.31 3.84 16.97
CA ALA A 70 0.82 2.76 17.81
C ALA A 70 -0.60 2.31 17.42
N ASP A 71 -1.53 3.23 17.12
CA ASP A 71 -2.88 2.92 16.65
C ASP A 71 -2.84 2.19 15.30
N LEU A 72 -2.08 2.71 14.34
CA LEU A 72 -1.93 2.09 13.02
C LEU A 72 -1.34 0.67 13.13
N ARG A 73 -0.36 0.47 14.01
CA ARG A 73 0.18 -0.86 14.30
C ARG A 73 -0.90 -1.79 14.84
N ALA A 74 -1.64 -1.38 15.84
CA ALA A 74 -2.71 -2.19 16.44
C ALA A 74 -3.76 -2.59 15.40
N ARG A 75 -4.20 -1.64 14.54
CA ARG A 75 -5.19 -1.87 13.48
C ARG A 75 -4.71 -2.87 12.43
N HIS A 76 -3.50 -2.68 11.88
CA HIS A 76 -2.95 -3.58 10.85
C HIS A 76 -2.62 -4.95 11.44
N TYR A 77 -2.15 -5.02 12.68
CA TYR A 77 -1.92 -6.28 13.39
C TYR A 77 -3.21 -7.08 13.58
N ALA A 78 -4.33 -6.41 13.93
CA ALA A 78 -5.62 -7.07 14.05
C ALA A 78 -6.04 -7.70 12.70
N VAL A 79 -5.90 -6.95 11.60
CA VAL A 79 -6.20 -7.43 10.25
C VAL A 79 -5.33 -8.64 9.89
N VAL A 80 -4.02 -8.55 10.10
CA VAL A 80 -3.09 -9.66 9.78
C VAL A 80 -3.41 -10.91 10.59
N ARG A 81 -3.63 -10.77 11.90
CA ARG A 81 -3.93 -11.91 12.78
C ARG A 81 -5.26 -12.59 12.48
N GLU A 82 -6.25 -11.84 12.01
CA GLU A 82 -7.54 -12.38 11.62
C GLU A 82 -7.47 -13.13 10.27
N LEU A 83 -6.70 -12.59 9.31
CA LEU A 83 -6.68 -13.09 7.94
C LEU A 83 -5.63 -14.16 7.66
N VAL A 84 -4.50 -14.14 8.37
CA VAL A 84 -3.35 -14.98 8.05
C VAL A 84 -3.11 -16.01 9.14
N SER A 85 -3.51 -17.23 8.86
CA SER A 85 -3.48 -18.35 9.83
C SER A 85 -2.11 -19.05 9.92
N SER A 86 -1.24 -18.91 8.91
CA SER A 86 0.08 -19.53 8.97
C SER A 86 1.05 -18.74 9.84
N PRO A 87 1.68 -19.36 10.87
CA PRO A 87 2.55 -18.61 11.80
C PRO A 87 3.69 -17.87 11.10
N GLY A 88 4.35 -18.47 10.13
CA GLY A 88 5.44 -17.85 9.36
C GLY A 88 4.96 -16.70 8.46
N GLY A 89 3.80 -16.85 7.83
CA GLY A 89 3.19 -15.80 7.00
C GLY A 89 2.75 -14.60 7.83
N SER A 90 2.12 -14.85 8.98
CA SER A 90 1.73 -13.79 9.92
C SER A 90 2.95 -13.03 10.44
N ALA A 91 4.00 -13.73 10.89
CA ALA A 91 5.21 -13.08 11.40
C ALA A 91 5.89 -12.19 10.36
N SER A 92 5.99 -12.64 9.11
CA SER A 92 6.56 -11.84 8.02
C SER A 92 5.75 -10.57 7.72
N LEU A 93 4.40 -10.65 7.77
CA LEU A 93 3.55 -9.49 7.56
C LEU A 93 3.59 -8.50 8.72
N LEU A 94 3.64 -8.99 9.96
CA LEU A 94 3.79 -8.13 11.13
C LEU A 94 5.13 -7.39 11.07
N ALA A 95 6.23 -8.06 10.68
CA ALA A 95 7.52 -7.42 10.47
C ALA A 95 7.49 -6.36 9.36
N MET A 96 6.79 -6.62 8.24
CA MET A 96 6.59 -5.63 7.19
C MET A 96 5.81 -4.39 7.69
N VAL A 97 4.77 -4.58 8.49
CA VAL A 97 4.02 -3.47 9.09
C VAL A 97 4.93 -2.66 10.03
N ASP A 98 5.74 -3.34 10.86
CA ASP A 98 6.68 -2.67 11.76
C ASP A 98 7.74 -1.86 11.01
N GLU A 99 8.26 -2.39 9.90
CA GLU A 99 9.23 -1.69 9.06
C GLU A 99 8.66 -0.38 8.50
N HIS A 100 7.46 -0.42 7.93
CA HIS A 100 6.80 0.77 7.39
C HIS A 100 6.44 1.80 8.49
N LEU A 101 6.02 1.36 9.66
CA LEU A 101 5.70 2.26 10.77
C LEU A 101 6.97 2.83 11.42
N ALA A 102 8.06 2.08 11.47
CA ALA A 102 9.35 2.62 11.90
C ALA A 102 9.88 3.71 10.94
N GLU A 103 9.68 3.52 9.62
CA GLU A 103 9.99 4.53 8.61
C GLU A 103 9.13 5.80 8.81
N LEU A 104 7.82 5.65 9.03
CA LEU A 104 6.92 6.75 9.38
C LEU A 104 7.42 7.53 10.60
N ALA A 105 7.74 6.83 11.69
CA ALA A 105 8.24 7.47 12.92
C ALA A 105 9.56 8.21 12.70
N ALA A 106 10.46 7.68 11.86
CA ALA A 106 11.71 8.34 11.51
C ALA A 106 11.47 9.63 10.71
N PHE A 107 10.55 9.63 9.73
CA PHE A 107 10.17 10.83 9.00
C PHE A 107 9.53 11.87 9.91
N CYS A 108 8.55 11.50 10.73
CA CYS A 108 7.88 12.43 11.64
C CYS A 108 8.85 13.02 12.67
N ARG A 109 9.81 12.23 13.19
CA ARG A 109 10.87 12.75 14.06
C ARG A 109 11.73 13.79 13.36
N SER A 110 12.11 13.54 12.12
CA SER A 110 12.91 14.50 11.33
C SER A 110 12.12 15.78 11.07
N ILE A 111 10.85 15.68 10.72
CA ILE A 111 9.92 16.78 10.54
C ILE A 111 9.77 17.60 11.83
N HIS A 112 9.62 16.93 12.98
CA HIS A 112 9.53 17.57 14.29
C HIS A 112 10.77 18.42 14.60
N VAL A 113 11.96 17.92 14.29
CA VAL A 113 13.22 18.67 14.52
C VAL A 113 13.36 19.85 13.55
N LEU A 114 12.93 19.70 12.29
CA LEU A 114 13.03 20.73 11.25
C LEU A 114 11.92 21.80 11.39
N GLY A 115 10.78 21.47 11.98
CA GLY A 115 9.61 22.34 12.11
C GLY A 115 8.83 22.53 10.81
N GLU A 116 9.09 21.70 9.78
CA GLU A 116 8.39 21.79 8.49
C GLU A 116 8.20 20.42 7.84
N VAL A 117 7.14 20.28 7.05
CA VAL A 117 6.90 19.14 6.19
C VAL A 117 6.87 19.58 4.72
N THR A 118 7.77 19.04 3.93
CA THR A 118 7.80 19.33 2.48
C THR A 118 6.72 18.51 1.76
N PRO A 119 6.20 18.96 0.58
CA PRO A 119 5.27 18.18 -0.23
C PRO A 119 5.79 16.77 -0.55
N ARG A 120 7.08 16.62 -0.84
CA ARG A 120 7.71 15.33 -1.08
C ARG A 120 7.68 14.42 0.15
N ALA A 121 7.99 14.95 1.34
CA ALA A 121 7.94 14.19 2.58
C ALA A 121 6.50 13.74 2.89
N MET A 122 5.52 14.61 2.64
CA MET A 122 4.11 14.28 2.81
C MET A 122 3.70 13.13 1.90
N ASP A 123 4.03 13.18 0.60
CA ASP A 123 3.72 12.10 -0.35
C ASP A 123 4.35 10.76 0.08
N THR A 124 5.59 10.80 0.58
CA THR A 124 6.27 9.61 1.10
C THR A 124 5.53 9.05 2.33
N ILE A 125 5.14 9.89 3.27
CA ILE A 125 4.45 9.49 4.50
C ILE A 125 3.09 8.88 4.20
N VAL A 126 2.26 9.53 3.39
CA VAL A 126 0.92 9.02 3.09
C VAL A 126 0.94 7.71 2.31
N SER A 127 2.00 7.46 1.54
CA SER A 127 2.16 6.22 0.76
C SER A 127 2.33 4.96 1.62
N VAL A 128 2.66 5.09 2.89
CA VAL A 128 2.84 3.97 3.83
C VAL A 128 1.57 3.11 3.94
N GLY A 129 0.40 3.74 3.93
CA GLY A 129 -0.88 3.04 4.04
C GLY A 129 -1.14 2.08 2.88
N GLU A 130 -0.89 2.52 1.65
CA GLU A 130 -1.05 1.70 0.44
C GLU A 130 -0.06 0.54 0.42
N ARG A 131 1.18 0.76 0.83
CA ARG A 131 2.21 -0.28 0.89
C ARG A 131 1.85 -1.39 1.86
N MET A 132 1.38 -1.05 3.06
CA MET A 132 0.90 -2.04 4.03
C MET A 132 -0.28 -2.85 3.48
N ASN A 133 -1.29 -2.20 2.92
CA ASN A 133 -2.46 -2.90 2.37
C ASN A 133 -2.11 -3.79 1.18
N ALA A 134 -1.26 -3.33 0.27
CA ALA A 134 -0.81 -4.13 -0.86
C ALA A 134 -0.09 -5.41 -0.41
N GLY A 135 0.77 -5.31 0.61
CA GLY A 135 1.45 -6.44 1.22
C GLY A 135 0.49 -7.45 1.84
N ILE A 136 -0.49 -6.97 2.62
CA ILE A 136 -1.49 -7.81 3.29
C ILE A 136 -2.38 -8.54 2.26
N LEU A 137 -2.93 -7.82 1.29
CA LEU A 137 -3.80 -8.45 0.28
C LEU A 137 -3.03 -9.44 -0.60
N ALA A 138 -1.82 -9.13 -1.01
CA ALA A 138 -0.99 -10.05 -1.78
C ALA A 138 -0.67 -11.34 -1.00
N ALA A 139 -0.42 -11.23 0.30
CA ALA A 139 -0.18 -12.40 1.16
C ALA A 139 -1.46 -13.25 1.33
N LEU A 140 -2.62 -12.61 1.48
CA LEU A 140 -3.90 -13.31 1.57
C LEU A 140 -4.22 -14.08 0.28
N LEU A 141 -3.97 -13.49 -0.89
CA LEU A 141 -4.12 -14.17 -2.18
C LEU A 141 -3.20 -15.40 -2.28
N ARG A 142 -1.93 -15.27 -1.82
CA ARG A 142 -1.00 -16.42 -1.77
C ARG A 142 -1.49 -17.53 -0.83
N GLN A 143 -1.99 -17.16 0.36
CA GLN A 143 -2.55 -18.13 1.31
C GLN A 143 -3.75 -18.88 0.72
N ARG A 144 -4.52 -18.24 -0.17
CA ARG A 144 -5.64 -18.85 -0.90
C ARG A 144 -5.23 -19.56 -2.20
N GLY A 145 -3.94 -19.83 -2.38
CA GLY A 145 -3.40 -20.63 -3.50
C GLY A 145 -3.14 -19.86 -4.79
N LYS A 146 -3.32 -18.51 -4.83
CA LYS A 146 -3.03 -17.71 -6.02
C LYS A 146 -1.63 -17.12 -5.95
N LYS A 147 -0.83 -17.29 -7.00
CA LYS A 147 0.43 -16.55 -7.11
C LYS A 147 0.13 -15.05 -7.08
N SER A 148 0.69 -14.33 -6.13
CA SER A 148 0.48 -12.89 -6.00
C SER A 148 1.70 -12.20 -5.39
N GLN A 149 1.91 -10.93 -5.76
CA GLN A 149 3.00 -10.11 -5.26
C GLN A 149 2.53 -8.66 -5.09
N ALA A 150 2.92 -8.04 -3.97
CA ALA A 150 2.77 -6.59 -3.81
C ALA A 150 3.77 -5.85 -4.71
N VAL A 151 3.31 -4.82 -5.37
CA VAL A 151 4.12 -3.98 -6.28
C VAL A 151 3.94 -2.53 -5.89
N ASP A 152 5.04 -1.88 -5.55
CA ASP A 152 5.04 -0.43 -5.32
C ASP A 152 4.88 0.29 -6.66
N ALA A 153 3.85 1.13 -6.78
CA ALA A 153 3.56 1.85 -8.02
C ALA A 153 4.66 2.83 -8.43
N THR A 154 5.54 3.26 -7.53
CA THR A 154 6.73 4.05 -7.88
C THR A 154 7.67 3.31 -8.84
N GLN A 155 7.59 1.98 -8.88
CA GLN A 155 8.34 1.16 -9.82
C GLN A 155 7.70 1.09 -11.22
N LEU A 156 6.43 1.52 -11.35
CA LEU A 156 5.63 1.41 -12.57
C LEU A 156 5.26 2.78 -13.14
N ILE A 157 4.77 3.67 -12.30
CA ILE A 157 4.22 4.98 -12.67
C ILE A 157 5.31 6.03 -12.52
N VAL A 158 5.72 6.61 -13.63
CA VAL A 158 6.64 7.75 -13.66
C VAL A 158 5.81 9.02 -13.68
N THR A 159 6.16 9.98 -12.84
CA THR A 159 5.49 11.27 -12.77
C THR A 159 6.45 12.42 -13.02
N ASP A 160 5.91 13.61 -13.20
CA ASP A 160 6.68 14.83 -13.06
C ASP A 160 7.05 15.11 -11.60
N THR A 161 7.75 16.21 -11.34
CA THR A 161 8.22 16.59 -10.00
C THR A 161 7.24 17.45 -9.21
N ALA A 162 5.97 17.52 -9.64
CA ALA A 162 4.93 18.32 -8.99
C ALA A 162 4.30 17.55 -7.83
N PHE A 163 5.03 17.34 -6.72
CA PHE A 163 4.54 16.64 -5.54
C PHE A 163 3.14 17.10 -5.12
N GLN A 164 2.28 16.18 -4.65
CA GLN A 164 0.86 16.34 -4.34
C GLN A 164 -0.06 16.61 -5.56
N LYS A 165 0.49 16.94 -6.72
CA LYS A 165 -0.22 17.23 -7.96
C LYS A 165 0.46 16.60 -9.18
N ALA A 166 1.24 15.57 -8.93
CA ALA A 166 2.05 14.92 -9.95
C ALA A 166 1.20 14.38 -11.11
N VAL A 167 1.68 14.60 -12.33
CA VAL A 167 1.05 14.11 -13.55
C VAL A 167 1.85 12.93 -14.10
N PRO A 168 1.21 11.79 -14.41
CA PRO A 168 1.89 10.64 -14.99
C PRO A 168 2.48 10.94 -16.38
N LEU A 169 3.75 10.59 -16.55
CA LEU A 169 4.46 10.60 -17.82
C LEU A 169 4.20 9.28 -18.55
N MET A 170 3.20 9.28 -19.43
CA MET A 170 2.62 8.06 -19.98
C MET A 170 3.59 7.19 -20.77
N ASP A 171 4.52 7.76 -21.53
CA ASP A 171 5.46 6.99 -22.33
C ASP A 171 6.48 6.24 -21.44
N SER A 172 7.03 6.92 -20.44
CA SER A 172 7.92 6.30 -19.45
C SER A 172 7.18 5.26 -18.60
N THR A 173 5.93 5.56 -18.22
CA THR A 173 5.05 4.63 -17.50
C THR A 173 4.77 3.37 -18.31
N ARG A 174 4.43 3.49 -19.60
CA ARG A 174 4.22 2.32 -20.50
C ARG A 174 5.45 1.43 -20.57
N THR A 175 6.64 2.03 -20.70
CA THR A 175 7.90 1.29 -20.72
C THR A 175 8.10 0.49 -19.43
N ARG A 176 7.98 1.12 -18.26
CA ARG A 176 8.13 0.44 -16.97
C ARG A 176 7.08 -0.65 -16.73
N VAL A 177 5.83 -0.38 -17.10
CA VAL A 177 4.75 -1.38 -17.00
C VAL A 177 5.06 -2.59 -17.90
N ALA A 178 5.51 -2.36 -19.13
CA ALA A 178 5.88 -3.44 -20.05
C ALA A 178 7.05 -4.28 -19.51
N GLU A 179 8.04 -3.66 -18.94
CA GLU A 179 9.24 -4.32 -18.42
C GLU A 179 8.99 -5.09 -17.11
N ARG A 180 8.13 -4.59 -16.23
CA ARG A 180 7.95 -5.13 -14.88
C ARG A 180 6.64 -5.90 -14.69
N LEU A 181 5.51 -5.32 -15.13
CA LEU A 181 4.20 -5.90 -14.85
C LEU A 181 3.83 -7.00 -15.85
N VAL A 182 4.16 -6.81 -17.12
CA VAL A 182 3.81 -7.78 -18.19
C VAL A 182 4.44 -9.15 -17.96
N PRO A 183 5.72 -9.29 -17.57
CA PRO A 183 6.30 -10.60 -17.24
C PRO A 183 5.59 -11.28 -16.06
N MET A 184 5.27 -10.54 -14.99
CA MET A 184 4.54 -11.09 -13.84
C MET A 184 3.19 -11.67 -14.26
N LEU A 185 2.46 -10.95 -15.10
CA LEU A 185 1.17 -11.39 -15.64
C LEU A 185 1.30 -12.60 -16.55
N ALA A 186 2.40 -12.72 -17.31
CA ALA A 186 2.69 -13.89 -18.14
C ALA A 186 2.97 -15.14 -17.28
N ASP A 187 3.58 -14.96 -16.11
CA ASP A 187 3.85 -16.05 -15.15
C ASP A 187 2.61 -16.41 -14.28
N GLY A 188 1.45 -15.83 -14.57
CA GLY A 188 0.19 -16.05 -13.85
C GLY A 188 0.14 -15.44 -12.45
N ILE A 189 1.02 -14.47 -12.16
CA ILE A 189 1.03 -13.72 -10.91
C ILE A 189 -0.04 -12.63 -10.99
N VAL A 190 -0.83 -12.50 -9.93
CA VAL A 190 -1.72 -11.35 -9.69
C VAL A 190 -0.96 -10.29 -8.93
N PRO A 191 -0.50 -9.20 -9.58
CA PRO A 191 0.13 -8.10 -8.88
C PRO A 191 -0.91 -7.30 -8.09
N VAL A 192 -0.58 -6.98 -6.84
CA VAL A 192 -1.33 -6.04 -6.00
C VAL A 192 -0.52 -4.75 -5.94
N VAL A 193 -0.98 -3.77 -6.69
CA VAL A 193 -0.27 -2.49 -6.90
C VAL A 193 -0.77 -1.46 -5.90
N THR A 194 0.14 -0.70 -5.30
CA THR A 194 -0.22 0.45 -4.47
C THR A 194 -0.95 1.51 -5.30
N GLY A 195 -2.12 1.95 -4.85
CA GLY A 195 -2.86 3.03 -5.51
C GLY A 195 -2.31 4.40 -5.14
N PHE A 196 -2.60 5.38 -5.97
CA PHE A 196 -2.35 6.80 -5.66
C PHE A 196 -0.88 7.21 -5.50
N ILE A 197 0.07 6.39 -5.88
CA ILE A 197 1.51 6.62 -5.75
C ILE A 197 2.17 6.61 -7.13
N GLY A 198 3.17 7.45 -7.32
CA GLY A 198 4.04 7.50 -8.49
C GLY A 198 5.44 7.99 -8.13
N ALA A 199 6.41 7.89 -9.05
CA ALA A 199 7.81 8.31 -8.91
C ALA A 199 8.22 9.35 -9.94
#